data_dbf219d40a6b6f02dab7002ddf2ad7dd
#
_entry.id   dbf219d40a6b6f02dab7002ddf2ad7dd
#
_cell.length_a   1.000
_cell.length_b   1.000
_cell.length_c   1.000
_cell.angle_alpha   90.00
_cell.angle_beta   90.00
_cell.angle_gamma   90.00
#
_symmetry.space_group_name_H-M   'P 1'
#
loop_
_entity.id
_entity.type
_entity.pdbx_description
1 polymer ?
#
loop_
_entity_poly.entity_id
_entity_poly.type
_entity_poly.pdbx_seq_one_letter_code
_entity_poly.pdbx_strand_id
1 'polypeptide(L)'
;MASIDDLAEEIMQGLQEYADLADTAMKKAVRKTATQVKNEISANAPKDTGKYAKSWATKKTKENSQSLEMTVHSKNRYQLAHLLEKGHAKRGGGRVSGKPHIAPAEENGVQLLEHLIEEALS
;
A
#
# COMPACT_ATOMS: atom_id res chain seq x y z
N MET A 1 -16.14 44.91 13.16
CA MET A 1 -16.52 44.35 11.84
C MET A 1 -15.26 43.88 11.12
N ALA A 2 -15.21 42.65 10.64
CA ALA A 2 -14.06 42.14 9.92
C ALA A 2 -13.90 42.86 8.57
N SER A 3 -12.69 43.20 8.20
CA SER A 3 -12.38 43.74 6.89
C SER A 3 -12.45 42.63 5.82
N ILE A 4 -12.41 42.99 4.53
CA ILE A 4 -12.34 42.01 3.45
C ILE A 4 -11.07 41.16 3.57
N ASP A 5 -9.96 41.76 3.99
CA ASP A 5 -8.69 41.05 4.18
C ASP A 5 -8.79 40.01 5.30
N ASP A 6 -9.44 40.37 6.42
CA ASP A 6 -9.65 39.43 7.54
C ASP A 6 -10.53 38.26 7.13
N LEU A 7 -11.56 38.52 6.33
CA LEU A 7 -12.45 37.48 5.82
C LEU A 7 -11.69 36.52 4.87
N ALA A 8 -10.83 37.07 4.01
CA ALA A 8 -10.01 36.26 3.11
C ALA A 8 -9.06 35.36 3.89
N GLU A 9 -8.44 35.87 4.96
CA GLU A 9 -7.56 35.08 5.83
C GLU A 9 -8.32 33.95 6.53
N GLU A 10 -9.53 34.22 7.03
CA GLU A 10 -10.36 33.18 7.65
C GLU A 10 -10.71 32.07 6.67
N ILE A 11 -11.05 32.41 5.44
CA ILE A 11 -11.36 31.43 4.39
C ILE A 11 -10.13 30.59 4.08
N MET A 12 -8.96 31.20 3.90
CA MET A 12 -7.71 30.51 3.61
C MET A 12 -7.33 29.58 4.73
N GLN A 13 -7.48 30.01 5.99
CA GLN A 13 -7.21 29.17 7.14
C GLN A 13 -8.14 27.95 7.19
N GLY A 14 -9.43 28.14 6.94
CA GLY A 14 -10.40 27.05 6.92
C GLY A 14 -10.09 26.03 5.82
N LEU A 15 -9.70 26.48 4.63
CA LEU A 15 -9.30 25.59 3.53
C LEU A 15 -8.04 24.81 3.89
N GLN A 16 -7.06 25.46 4.55
CA GLN A 16 -5.84 24.79 4.97
C GLN A 16 -6.11 23.71 6.02
N GLU A 17 -6.97 23.99 7.00
CA GLU A 17 -7.35 23.00 8.01
C GLU A 17 -8.05 21.79 7.38
N TYR A 18 -8.93 22.02 6.41
CA TYR A 18 -9.59 20.94 5.67
C TYR A 18 -8.58 20.08 4.90
N ALA A 19 -7.64 20.73 4.20
CA ALA A 19 -6.60 20.04 3.45
C ALA A 19 -5.73 19.18 4.38
N ASP A 20 -5.35 19.70 5.53
CA ASP A 20 -4.54 18.97 6.51
C ASP A 20 -5.26 17.73 7.04
N LEU A 21 -6.56 17.83 7.30
CA LEU A 21 -7.38 16.69 7.72
C LEU A 21 -7.47 15.64 6.62
N ALA A 22 -7.69 16.07 5.37
CA ALA A 22 -7.76 15.17 4.23
C ALA A 22 -6.42 14.45 4.01
N ASP A 23 -5.30 15.16 4.09
CA ASP A 23 -3.97 14.57 3.94
C ASP A 23 -3.69 13.54 5.03
N THR A 24 -4.05 13.82 6.28
CA THR A 24 -3.88 12.90 7.41
C THR A 24 -4.71 11.63 7.19
N ALA A 25 -5.96 11.77 6.79
CA ALA A 25 -6.85 10.64 6.53
C ALA A 25 -6.36 9.79 5.36
N MET A 26 -5.89 10.41 4.29
CA MET A 26 -5.35 9.71 3.13
C MET A 26 -4.07 8.95 3.46
N LYS A 27 -3.17 9.55 4.24
CA LYS A 27 -1.95 8.88 4.69
C LYS A 27 -2.27 7.66 5.56
N LYS A 28 -3.26 7.78 6.44
CA LYS A 28 -3.73 6.65 7.25
C LYS A 28 -4.26 5.53 6.37
N ALA A 29 -5.04 5.87 5.34
CA ALA A 29 -5.58 4.90 4.38
C ALA A 29 -4.44 4.17 3.64
N VAL A 30 -3.42 4.89 3.19
CA VAL A 30 -2.25 4.29 2.52
C VAL A 30 -1.51 3.34 3.44
N ARG A 31 -1.26 3.72 4.69
CA ARG A 31 -0.57 2.85 5.66
C ARG A 31 -1.36 1.58 5.94
N LYS A 32 -2.66 1.71 6.15
CA LYS A 32 -3.55 0.57 6.41
C LYS A 32 -3.60 -0.37 5.22
N THR A 33 -3.69 0.17 4.01
CA THR A 33 -3.70 -0.62 2.78
C THR A 33 -2.38 -1.38 2.61
N ALA A 34 -1.24 -0.70 2.80
CA ALA A 34 0.07 -1.34 2.68
C ALA A 34 0.22 -2.52 3.65
N THR A 35 -0.21 -2.35 4.90
CA THR A 35 -0.19 -3.42 5.90
C THR A 35 -1.09 -4.58 5.49
N GLN A 36 -2.28 -4.30 4.99
CA GLN A 36 -3.22 -5.33 4.56
C GLN A 36 -2.69 -6.10 3.35
N VAL A 37 -2.11 -5.42 2.36
CA VAL A 37 -1.49 -6.05 1.19
C VAL A 37 -0.36 -6.96 1.63
N LYS A 38 0.53 -6.48 2.49
CA LYS A 38 1.62 -7.29 3.05
C LYS A 38 1.10 -8.54 3.74
N ASN A 39 0.09 -8.39 4.59
CA ASN A 39 -0.46 -9.51 5.35
C ASN A 39 -1.12 -10.54 4.42
N GLU A 40 -1.82 -10.09 3.39
CA GLU A 40 -2.46 -10.98 2.42
C GLU A 40 -1.43 -11.73 1.58
N ILE A 41 -0.39 -11.06 1.10
CA ILE A 41 0.70 -11.72 0.38
C ILE A 41 1.34 -12.79 1.26
N SER A 42 1.66 -12.43 2.49
CA SER A 42 2.30 -13.36 3.44
C SER A 42 1.40 -14.56 3.76
N ALA A 43 0.10 -14.32 3.94
CA ALA A 43 -0.84 -15.39 4.27
C ALA A 43 -1.03 -16.38 3.12
N ASN A 44 -0.99 -15.91 1.88
CA ASN A 44 -1.23 -16.72 0.69
C ASN A 44 0.05 -17.17 -0.02
N ALA A 45 1.21 -16.76 0.44
CA ALA A 45 2.49 -17.15 -0.13
C ALA A 45 2.73 -18.65 0.05
N PRO A 46 3.49 -19.30 -0.88
CA PRO A 46 3.92 -20.67 -0.67
C PRO A 46 4.72 -20.79 0.64
N LYS A 47 4.39 -21.80 1.45
CA LYS A 47 4.90 -21.92 2.83
C LYS A 47 5.78 -23.14 3.02
N ASP A 48 6.76 -23.32 2.18
CA ASP A 48 7.68 -24.46 2.28
C ASP A 48 8.37 -24.46 3.66
N THR A 49 9.22 -23.46 3.92
CA THR A 49 9.87 -23.31 5.25
C THR A 49 9.26 -22.18 6.07
N GLY A 50 8.37 -21.40 5.49
CA GLY A 50 7.80 -20.19 6.09
C GLY A 50 8.70 -18.96 6.00
N LYS A 51 9.94 -19.11 5.59
CA LYS A 51 10.89 -17.99 5.52
C LYS A 51 10.50 -16.96 4.46
N TYR A 52 10.04 -17.42 3.30
CA TYR A 52 9.57 -16.51 2.25
C TYR A 52 8.34 -15.72 2.70
N ALA A 53 7.33 -16.40 3.25
CA ALA A 53 6.13 -15.74 3.73
C ALA A 53 6.44 -14.68 4.78
N LYS A 54 7.39 -14.95 5.68
CA LYS A 54 7.80 -14.02 6.73
C LYS A 54 8.69 -12.89 6.23
N SER A 55 9.20 -12.96 5.01
CA SER A 55 10.09 -11.95 4.45
C SER A 55 9.37 -10.67 4.01
N TRP A 56 8.05 -10.71 3.88
CA TRP A 56 7.27 -9.57 3.43
C TRP A 56 7.14 -8.50 4.50
N ALA A 57 7.35 -7.26 4.09
CA ALA A 57 7.34 -6.11 4.98
C ALA A 57 6.87 -4.86 4.24
N THR A 58 6.51 -3.84 5.00
CA THR A 58 6.21 -2.52 4.46
C THR A 58 7.33 -1.55 4.80
N LYS A 59 7.54 -0.57 3.92
CA LYS A 59 8.55 0.46 4.10
C LYS A 59 8.00 1.79 3.62
N LYS A 60 8.20 2.83 4.42
CA LYS A 60 7.92 4.19 3.97
C LYS A 60 9.08 4.64 3.08
N THR A 61 8.80 4.91 1.81
CA THR A 61 9.82 5.28 0.84
C THR A 61 9.88 6.77 0.58
N LYS A 62 8.75 7.47 0.69
CA LYS A 62 8.69 8.92 0.58
C LYS A 62 7.55 9.46 1.43
N GLU A 63 7.77 10.61 2.05
CA GLU A 63 6.70 11.34 2.72
C GLU A 63 7.01 12.83 2.74
N ASN A 64 5.99 13.62 2.43
CA ASN A 64 6.00 15.06 2.71
C ASN A 64 4.64 15.43 3.32
N SER A 65 4.37 16.73 3.51
CA SER A 65 3.13 17.16 4.17
C SER A 65 1.85 16.73 3.43
N GLN A 66 1.93 16.50 2.12
CA GLN A 66 0.77 16.23 1.27
C GLN A 66 0.81 14.86 0.61
N SER A 67 1.85 14.07 0.80
CA SER A 67 1.97 12.77 0.15
C SER A 67 2.68 11.74 1.02
N LEU A 68 2.33 10.49 0.79
CA LEU A 68 2.96 9.34 1.44
C LEU A 68 3.06 8.21 0.41
N GLU A 69 4.26 7.67 0.27
CA GLU A 69 4.50 6.48 -0.53
C GLU A 69 4.97 5.35 0.37
N MET A 70 4.24 4.23 0.32
CA MET A 70 4.60 3.02 1.03
C MET A 70 4.93 1.93 0.01
N THR A 71 5.97 1.17 0.30
CA THR A 71 6.37 0.04 -0.54
C THR A 71 6.19 -1.25 0.25
N VAL A 72 5.55 -2.24 -0.38
CA VAL A 72 5.42 -3.60 0.14
C VAL A 72 6.48 -4.43 -0.58
N HIS A 73 7.36 -5.07 0.17
CA HIS A 73 8.50 -5.78 -0.42
C HIS A 73 8.91 -7.00 0.41
N SER A 74 9.65 -7.90 -0.23
CA SER A 74 10.33 -8.98 0.47
C SER A 74 11.74 -8.52 0.85
N LYS A 75 12.07 -8.56 2.15
CA LYS A 75 13.34 -8.03 2.66
C LYS A 75 14.57 -8.71 2.09
N ASN A 76 14.55 -10.04 2.04
CA ASN A 76 15.73 -10.83 1.68
C ASN A 76 15.41 -11.99 0.73
N ARG A 77 14.20 -12.04 0.18
CA ARG A 77 13.73 -13.11 -0.69
C ARG A 77 13.06 -12.60 -1.96
N TYR A 78 13.29 -11.34 -2.34
CA TYR A 78 12.62 -10.72 -3.48
C TYR A 78 12.87 -11.47 -4.80
N GLN A 79 14.03 -12.12 -4.92
CA GLN A 79 14.37 -12.89 -6.11
C GLN A 79 13.47 -14.10 -6.33
N LEU A 80 12.91 -14.63 -5.24
CA LEU A 80 11.97 -15.75 -5.31
C LEU A 80 10.56 -15.31 -5.69
N ALA A 81 10.21 -14.05 -5.49
CA ALA A 81 8.85 -13.57 -5.67
C ALA A 81 8.32 -13.83 -7.08
N HIS A 82 9.08 -13.51 -8.12
CA HIS A 82 8.68 -13.75 -9.50
C HIS A 82 8.53 -15.23 -9.83
N LEU A 83 9.45 -16.05 -9.35
CA LEU A 83 9.45 -17.49 -9.60
C LEU A 83 8.25 -18.15 -8.94
N LEU A 84 7.92 -17.74 -7.70
CA LEU A 84 6.81 -18.30 -6.95
C LEU A 84 5.46 -17.79 -7.44
N GLU A 85 5.40 -16.56 -7.91
CA GLU A 85 4.17 -15.96 -8.42
C GLU A 85 3.77 -16.55 -9.77
N LYS A 86 4.72 -16.61 -10.71
CA LYS A 86 4.46 -16.96 -12.12
C LYS A 86 4.93 -18.36 -12.51
N GLY A 87 5.69 -19.02 -11.65
CA GLY A 87 6.34 -20.26 -11.98
C GLY A 87 7.62 -20.04 -12.78
N HIS A 88 8.29 -21.11 -13.13
CA HIS A 88 9.56 -21.06 -13.87
C HIS A 88 9.81 -22.37 -14.61
N ALA A 89 10.69 -22.31 -15.61
CA ALA A 89 11.11 -23.49 -16.35
C ALA A 89 11.98 -24.40 -15.47
N LYS A 90 11.75 -25.71 -15.56
CA LYS A 90 12.57 -26.70 -14.87
C LYS A 90 13.86 -26.97 -15.66
N ARG A 91 14.93 -27.25 -14.94
CA ARG A 91 16.15 -27.79 -15.53
C ARG A 91 15.85 -29.14 -16.13
N GLY A 92 16.13 -29.34 -17.43
CA GLY A 92 15.88 -30.61 -18.11
C GLY A 92 14.50 -30.75 -18.76
N GLY A 93 13.67 -29.73 -18.73
CA GLY A 93 12.37 -29.70 -19.40
C GLY A 93 11.20 -29.54 -18.43
N GLY A 94 10.07 -29.10 -19.00
CA GLY A 94 8.87 -28.84 -18.20
C GLY A 94 8.89 -27.52 -17.47
N ARG A 95 7.83 -27.27 -16.69
CA ARG A 95 7.65 -26.01 -15.97
C ARG A 95 7.10 -26.26 -14.57
N VAL A 96 7.60 -25.51 -13.59
CA VAL A 96 7.01 -25.44 -12.25
C VAL A 96 5.92 -24.39 -12.29
N SER A 97 4.70 -24.76 -11.91
CA SER A 97 3.57 -23.82 -11.84
C SER A 97 3.76 -22.81 -10.74
N GLY A 98 3.37 -21.55 -11.00
CA GLY A 98 3.34 -20.52 -9.99
C GLY A 98 2.10 -20.62 -9.12
N LYS A 99 2.15 -19.94 -7.99
CA LYS A 99 0.99 -19.71 -7.11
C LYS A 99 0.80 -18.20 -6.98
N PRO A 100 -0.16 -17.60 -7.70
CA PRO A 100 -0.40 -16.17 -7.57
C PRO A 100 -0.78 -15.81 -6.14
N HIS A 101 -0.01 -14.91 -5.53
CA HIS A 101 -0.25 -14.41 -4.17
C HIS A 101 0.01 -12.91 -4.06
N ILE A 102 0.71 -12.34 -5.05
CA ILE A 102 0.99 -10.91 -5.12
C ILE A 102 -0.13 -10.18 -5.87
N ALA A 103 -0.46 -10.63 -7.09
CA ALA A 103 -1.48 -9.98 -7.91
C ALA A 103 -2.86 -9.92 -7.23
N PRO A 104 -3.38 -11.01 -6.61
CA PRO A 104 -4.65 -10.91 -5.89
C PRO A 104 -4.60 -9.93 -4.71
N ALA A 105 -3.49 -9.89 -3.98
CA ALA A 105 -3.33 -8.95 -2.87
C ALA A 105 -3.29 -7.50 -3.36
N GLU A 106 -2.64 -7.25 -4.48
CA GLU A 106 -2.60 -5.93 -5.11
C GLU A 106 -4.00 -5.47 -5.53
N GLU A 107 -4.75 -6.33 -6.20
CA GLU A 107 -6.13 -6.02 -6.61
C GLU A 107 -7.02 -5.69 -5.42
N ASN A 108 -6.96 -6.50 -4.38
CA ASN A 108 -7.73 -6.27 -3.15
C ASN A 108 -7.26 -4.99 -2.45
N GLY A 109 -5.97 -4.70 -2.51
CA GLY A 109 -5.39 -3.47 -1.96
C GLY A 109 -5.92 -2.22 -2.64
N VAL A 110 -6.02 -2.23 -3.96
CA VAL A 110 -6.57 -1.10 -4.72
C VAL A 110 -8.02 -0.84 -4.30
N GLN A 111 -8.84 -1.89 -4.20
CA GLN A 111 -10.22 -1.77 -3.79
C GLN A 111 -10.35 -1.25 -2.36
N LEU A 112 -9.53 -1.76 -1.46
CA LEU A 112 -9.50 -1.30 -0.07
C LEU A 112 -9.11 0.16 0.03
N LEU A 113 -8.07 0.58 -0.69
CA LEU A 113 -7.60 1.96 -0.67
C LEU A 113 -8.68 2.91 -1.17
N GLU A 114 -9.34 2.58 -2.29
CA GLU A 114 -10.45 3.37 -2.81
C GLU A 114 -11.57 3.52 -1.79
N HIS A 115 -11.95 2.42 -1.14
CA HIS A 115 -13.00 2.42 -0.12
C HIS A 115 -12.62 3.29 1.08
N LEU A 116 -11.39 3.16 1.58
CA LEU A 116 -10.92 3.94 2.72
C LEU A 116 -10.83 5.43 2.41
N ILE A 117 -10.45 5.79 1.18
CA ILE A 117 -10.42 7.19 0.75
C ILE A 117 -11.84 7.74 0.66
N GLU A 118 -12.77 6.99 0.08
CA GLU A 118 -14.17 7.41 0.01
C GLU A 118 -14.77 7.65 1.39
N GLU A 119 -14.52 6.74 2.34
CA GLU A 119 -14.96 6.92 3.73
C GLU A 119 -14.35 8.15 4.38
N ALA A 120 -13.06 8.37 4.16
CA ALA A 120 -12.34 9.48 4.78
C ALA A 120 -12.80 10.84 4.26
N LEU A 121 -13.26 10.92 3.02
CA LEU A 121 -13.66 12.15 2.36
C LEU A 121 -15.19 12.37 2.32
N SER A 122 -15.94 11.43 2.86
CA SER A 122 -17.41 11.54 2.89
C SER A 122 -17.93 12.37 4.06
#